data_169ee9db7ce29cd6cfa0cab6a055b979
#
_entry.id   169ee9db7ce29cd6cfa0cab6a055b979
#
_cell.length_a   1.000
_cell.length_b   1.000
_cell.length_c   1.000
_cell.angle_alpha   90.00
_cell.angle_beta   90.00
_cell.angle_gamma   90.00
#
_symmetry.space_group_name_H-M   'P 1'
#
loop_
_entity.id
_entity.type
_entity.pdbx_description
1 polymer ?
#
loop_
_entity_poly.entity_id
_entity_poly.type
_entity_poly.pdbx_seq_one_letter_code
_entity_poly.pdbx_strand_id
1 'polypeptide(L)'
;MMAASSAGVCTYCTICRLSGRYLFSRTFSYNNFSSRNVQTTTLHYQSQPQTKRKTDARTWVGVVGLEIHAQIHSNSKLFSESGVLFAAPPNSLVSYFDASLPGTLPVLNRRCVEAAVMTSLALNCTINKKSLFDRKHYFYADLPAGYQITQQRLPIAVAGSLTYNLLVRQKWDQVVTKTVRIKQIQLEQDSGKSLHDDTRSQTLIDLNRAGVGLMEVVMEPDMCCGEEAAAAVRELQLILQALGTCQGNMAEGQLRVDANVSVHQPGEPLGVRTEVKNINSARFLARAIDFEIQRQTDVLESGGVILNETRSFDYKSGRTTPMRDKEGLQDYRFMPEPNLPPLILYDNKTVPAHADPQQVVNIDQIRERLPELPNVRRSRLVEQYGILPEHSFTLVNEDGLMEYFVSVARETKAEPRKIIGWIIKDLLGLLKQHSLNVSQCPISPMSMAELLNLLEAGKVSSSAAKQVFQELWKGAGSSASQIVQKLDLGLLRDRSTLEQICRTVIDSHQEEVRAVREAGCVIPSPFRSGVIVTLFSPLLKVVSVYTKILCSCRGQ
;
A
#
# COMPACT_ATOMS: atom_id res chain seq x y z
N MET A 1 24.32 38.04 -39.40
CA MET A 1 23.75 37.81 -40.71
C MET A 1 22.94 36.53 -40.66
N MET A 2 21.65 36.69 -40.78
CA MET A 2 20.65 35.89 -41.50
C MET A 2 20.70 34.35 -41.27
N ALA A 3 19.75 33.70 -40.84
CA ALA A 3 18.28 33.63 -41.00
C ALA A 3 17.90 32.20 -41.42
N ALA A 4 16.79 31.77 -40.87
CA ALA A 4 15.74 30.88 -41.40
C ALA A 4 15.93 29.36 -41.21
N SER A 5 15.15 28.80 -40.33
CA SER A 5 13.89 28.03 -40.53
C SER A 5 14.00 26.71 -41.29
N SER A 6 13.60 25.63 -40.68
CA SER A 6 12.45 24.86 -41.18
C SER A 6 12.17 23.61 -40.33
N ALA A 7 10.92 23.36 -40.16
CA ALA A 7 10.30 22.21 -39.56
C ALA A 7 10.64 20.92 -40.34
N GLY A 8 10.79 19.81 -39.59
CA GLY A 8 10.94 18.48 -40.16
C GLY A 8 10.12 17.48 -39.37
N VAL A 9 8.88 17.28 -39.76
CA VAL A 9 8.03 16.13 -39.44
C VAL A 9 8.73 14.89 -40.00
N CYS A 10 9.01 13.89 -39.17
CA CYS A 10 9.47 12.59 -39.66
C CYS A 10 8.48 11.52 -39.28
N THR A 11 7.63 11.23 -40.23
CA THR A 11 6.80 10.06 -40.40
C THR A 11 7.71 8.87 -40.76
N TYR A 12 7.69 7.80 -39.95
CA TYR A 12 8.05 6.48 -40.44
C TYR A 12 7.01 5.48 -39.97
N CYS A 13 6.05 5.27 -40.86
CA CYS A 13 5.25 4.07 -40.91
C CYS A 13 5.52 3.47 -42.28
N THR A 14 6.04 2.27 -42.37
CA THR A 14 5.77 1.40 -43.53
C THR A 14 6.24 -0.03 -43.29
N ILE A 15 5.26 -0.93 -43.47
CA ILE A 15 5.26 -2.26 -44.09
C ILE A 15 5.52 -3.46 -43.18
N CYS A 16 4.44 -4.18 -42.91
CA CYS A 16 4.28 -5.56 -43.41
C CYS A 16 2.79 -5.92 -43.53
N ARG A 17 2.32 -5.97 -44.77
CA ARG A 17 1.10 -6.68 -45.19
C ARG A 17 1.47 -8.15 -45.38
N LEU A 18 0.61 -9.08 -44.92
CA LEU A 18 -0.04 -10.08 -45.78
C LEU A 18 -0.91 -11.04 -44.97
N SER A 19 -2.13 -11.09 -45.43
CA SER A 19 -3.08 -12.20 -45.56
C SER A 19 -3.86 -12.70 -44.32
N GLY A 20 -5.20 -12.57 -44.46
CA GLY A 20 -6.15 -13.41 -43.74
C GLY A 20 -7.46 -12.69 -43.43
N ARG A 21 -8.38 -12.64 -44.41
CA ARG A 21 -9.77 -12.18 -44.28
C ARG A 21 -10.49 -12.89 -43.15
N TYR A 22 -11.24 -12.16 -42.32
CA TYR A 22 -12.66 -12.45 -42.06
C TYR A 22 -13.36 -11.20 -41.52
N LEU A 23 -14.36 -10.74 -42.26
CA LEU A 23 -15.36 -9.76 -41.88
C LEU A 23 -16.25 -10.31 -40.77
N PHE A 24 -16.44 -9.54 -39.70
CA PHE A 24 -17.71 -9.53 -38.98
C PHE A 24 -17.98 -8.11 -38.44
N SER A 25 -18.90 -7.44 -39.08
CA SER A 25 -19.56 -6.25 -38.58
C SER A 25 -20.45 -6.65 -37.38
N ARG A 26 -20.25 -5.99 -36.23
CA ARG A 26 -21.31 -5.89 -35.23
C ARG A 26 -21.33 -4.48 -34.67
N THR A 27 -22.37 -3.79 -35.04
CA THR A 27 -22.93 -2.61 -34.40
C THR A 27 -23.10 -2.85 -32.90
N PHE A 28 -22.44 -2.04 -32.09
CA PHE A 28 -22.70 -2.00 -30.64
C PHE A 28 -23.80 -0.96 -30.39
N SER A 29 -24.98 -1.46 -30.06
CA SER A 29 -26.06 -0.68 -29.45
C SER A 29 -25.73 -0.46 -27.97
N TYR A 30 -25.87 0.78 -27.51
CA TYR A 30 -25.86 1.15 -26.12
C TYR A 30 -27.04 0.48 -25.39
N ASN A 31 -26.77 -0.39 -24.45
CA ASN A 31 -27.74 -0.84 -23.46
C ASN A 31 -27.13 -0.92 -22.07
N ASN A 32 -27.68 -0.07 -21.22
CA ASN A 32 -27.82 -0.20 -19.76
C ASN A 32 -26.77 -0.93 -18.96
N PHE A 33 -25.88 -0.17 -18.34
CA PHE A 33 -25.14 -0.63 -17.17
C PHE A 33 -25.96 -0.42 -15.90
N SER A 34 -26.63 -1.49 -15.50
CA SER A 34 -27.15 -1.74 -14.18
C SER A 34 -25.98 -1.80 -13.18
N SER A 35 -26.17 -1.12 -12.07
CA SER A 35 -25.33 -1.12 -10.87
C SER A 35 -24.75 -2.51 -10.55
N ARG A 36 -23.48 -2.73 -10.82
CA ARG A 36 -22.68 -3.82 -10.24
C ARG A 36 -21.46 -3.24 -9.58
N ASN A 37 -21.43 -3.42 -8.28
CA ASN A 37 -20.31 -3.42 -7.35
C ASN A 37 -18.95 -3.05 -7.95
N VAL A 38 -18.49 -1.83 -7.67
CA VAL A 38 -17.07 -1.48 -7.75
C VAL A 38 -16.38 -2.20 -6.60
N GLN A 39 -15.87 -3.37 -6.89
CA GLN A 39 -15.01 -4.10 -5.97
C GLN A 39 -13.68 -3.35 -5.87
N THR A 40 -13.38 -2.87 -4.69
CA THR A 40 -12.02 -2.56 -4.26
C THR A 40 -11.11 -3.70 -4.72
N THR A 41 -10.11 -3.37 -5.55
CA THR A 41 -9.15 -4.36 -6.05
C THR A 41 -8.22 -4.79 -4.93
N THR A 42 -8.72 -5.57 -4.03
CA THR A 42 -7.94 -6.45 -3.18
C THR A 42 -7.76 -7.71 -4.00
N LEU A 43 -6.51 -8.09 -4.21
CA LEU A 43 -6.12 -9.24 -5.01
C LEU A 43 -6.88 -10.50 -4.59
N HIS A 44 -7.83 -10.93 -5.42
CA HIS A 44 -8.32 -12.29 -5.37
C HIS A 44 -7.28 -13.18 -6.07
N TYR A 45 -6.52 -13.91 -5.31
CA TYR A 45 -5.88 -15.10 -5.79
C TYR A 45 -6.95 -16.20 -5.76
N GLN A 46 -7.61 -16.45 -6.89
CA GLN A 46 -8.35 -17.69 -7.08
C GLN A 46 -7.30 -18.78 -7.27
N SER A 47 -7.11 -19.61 -6.26
CA SER A 47 -6.54 -20.94 -6.47
C SER A 47 -7.39 -21.64 -7.54
N GLN A 48 -6.78 -22.00 -8.65
CA GLN A 48 -7.44 -22.82 -9.67
C GLN A 48 -7.95 -24.11 -9.01
N PRO A 49 -9.12 -24.64 -9.41
CA PRO A 49 -9.63 -25.88 -8.86
C PRO A 49 -8.63 -27.00 -9.15
N GLN A 50 -8.02 -27.52 -8.09
CA GLN A 50 -7.19 -28.71 -8.16
C GLN A 50 -8.02 -29.87 -8.70
N THR A 51 -7.67 -30.36 -9.86
CA THR A 51 -8.11 -31.65 -10.35
C THR A 51 -7.65 -32.74 -9.37
N LYS A 52 -8.61 -33.37 -8.70
CA LYS A 52 -8.38 -34.47 -7.76
C LYS A 52 -7.61 -35.60 -8.44
N ARG A 53 -6.30 -35.66 -8.29
CA ARG A 53 -5.53 -36.88 -8.36
C ARG A 53 -5.44 -37.45 -6.96
N LYS A 54 -6.11 -38.56 -6.71
CA LYS A 54 -5.92 -39.42 -5.54
C LYS A 54 -4.58 -40.13 -5.70
N THR A 55 -3.56 -39.61 -5.07
CA THR A 55 -2.34 -40.28 -4.62
C THR A 55 -1.99 -39.66 -3.30
N ASP A 56 -1.39 -40.36 -2.37
CA ASP A 56 -0.92 -39.85 -1.08
C ASP A 56 -0.12 -38.57 -1.32
N ALA A 57 -0.82 -37.44 -1.28
CA ALA A 57 -0.24 -36.12 -1.58
C ALA A 57 0.68 -35.77 -0.42
N ARG A 58 1.98 -35.87 -0.63
CA ARG A 58 2.98 -35.29 0.27
C ARG A 58 2.64 -33.81 0.42
N THR A 59 2.30 -33.40 1.63
CA THR A 59 1.93 -32.00 1.91
C THR A 59 3.23 -31.21 2.06
N TRP A 60 3.56 -30.39 1.05
CA TRP A 60 4.70 -29.46 1.14
C TRP A 60 4.30 -28.19 1.87
N VAL A 61 5.18 -27.69 2.72
CA VAL A 61 5.03 -26.43 3.45
C VAL A 61 6.12 -25.46 3.00
N GLY A 62 5.71 -24.26 2.60
CA GLY A 62 6.63 -23.18 2.28
C GLY A 62 7.24 -22.59 3.56
N VAL A 63 8.50 -22.20 3.47
CA VAL A 63 9.24 -21.50 4.52
C VAL A 63 9.89 -20.27 3.92
N VAL A 64 9.59 -19.10 4.47
CA VAL A 64 9.98 -17.81 3.92
C VAL A 64 10.62 -16.93 4.98
N GLY A 65 11.87 -16.53 4.74
CA GLY A 65 12.57 -15.47 5.47
C GLY A 65 12.78 -14.27 4.57
N LEU A 66 12.87 -13.08 5.15
CA LEU A 66 13.06 -11.83 4.40
C LEU A 66 14.31 -11.08 4.87
N GLU A 67 15.01 -10.49 3.92
CA GLU A 67 16.04 -9.48 4.15
C GLU A 67 15.56 -8.17 3.53
N ILE A 68 15.42 -7.13 4.35
CA ILE A 68 14.78 -5.87 3.93
C ILE A 68 15.77 -4.73 4.10
N HIS A 69 16.09 -4.06 3.00
CA HIS A 69 16.94 -2.89 2.97
C HIS A 69 16.05 -1.64 2.92
N ALA A 70 16.00 -0.92 4.03
CA ALA A 70 15.26 0.33 4.16
C ALA A 70 16.21 1.52 4.09
N GLN A 71 16.07 2.37 3.07
CA GLN A 71 16.84 3.59 2.94
C GLN A 71 16.44 4.57 4.04
N ILE A 72 17.43 4.97 4.84
CA ILE A 72 17.19 5.89 5.97
C ILE A 72 16.88 7.29 5.45
N HIS A 73 15.80 7.85 5.96
CA HIS A 73 15.43 9.24 5.67
C HIS A 73 16.36 10.19 6.41
N SER A 74 17.38 10.66 5.69
CA SER A 74 18.41 11.58 6.16
C SER A 74 18.79 12.55 5.04
N ASN A 75 19.19 13.78 5.41
CA ASN A 75 19.65 14.79 4.46
C ASN A 75 21.04 14.48 3.89
N SER A 76 21.85 13.70 4.62
CA SER A 76 23.19 13.30 4.21
C SER A 76 23.38 11.79 4.33
N LYS A 77 24.43 11.29 3.69
CA LYS A 77 24.78 9.87 3.64
C LYS A 77 25.25 9.32 4.99
N LEU A 78 25.47 8.00 5.07
CA LEU A 78 25.81 7.32 6.32
C LEU A 78 27.18 7.73 6.88
N PHE A 79 28.17 7.91 6.00
CA PHE A 79 29.55 8.20 6.39
C PHE A 79 30.15 9.42 5.70
N SER A 80 29.34 10.25 5.05
CA SER A 80 29.77 11.49 4.41
C SER A 80 28.68 12.56 4.48
N GLU A 81 29.07 13.83 4.27
CA GLU A 81 28.17 14.97 4.23
C GLU A 81 27.39 15.13 2.92
N SER A 82 27.69 14.32 1.90
CA SER A 82 26.98 14.38 0.62
C SER A 82 25.49 14.23 0.80
N GLY A 83 24.73 15.06 0.10
CA GLY A 83 23.26 15.07 0.15
C GLY A 83 22.65 13.78 -0.40
N VAL A 84 21.43 13.51 0.04
CA VAL A 84 20.58 12.41 -0.46
C VAL A 84 19.36 13.01 -1.12
N LEU A 85 19.27 12.91 -2.45
CA LEU A 85 18.14 13.41 -3.22
C LEU A 85 17.79 12.42 -4.34
N PHE A 86 16.51 12.06 -4.43
CA PHE A 86 16.02 11.22 -5.52
C PHE A 86 16.08 11.95 -6.86
N ALA A 87 16.47 11.26 -7.92
CA ALA A 87 16.57 11.77 -9.29
C ALA A 87 17.49 13.00 -9.47
N ALA A 88 18.48 13.20 -8.60
CA ALA A 88 19.53 14.20 -8.82
C ALA A 88 20.34 13.86 -10.09
N PRO A 89 20.96 14.86 -10.75
CA PRO A 89 21.83 14.60 -11.90
C PRO A 89 22.91 13.57 -11.55
N PRO A 90 23.27 12.64 -12.44
CA PRO A 90 24.26 11.59 -12.13
C PRO A 90 25.56 12.16 -11.59
N ASN A 91 26.09 11.53 -10.56
CA ASN A 91 27.36 11.89 -9.90
C ASN A 91 27.46 13.33 -9.35
N SER A 92 26.32 14.00 -9.11
CA SER A 92 26.29 15.36 -8.54
C SER A 92 26.33 15.39 -7.00
N LEU A 93 26.04 14.25 -6.33
CA LEU A 93 25.98 14.11 -4.88
C LEU A 93 26.98 13.04 -4.40
N VAL A 94 28.26 13.27 -4.70
CA VAL A 94 29.36 12.32 -4.42
C VAL A 94 30.48 13.05 -3.70
N SER A 95 30.78 12.61 -2.46
CA SER A 95 31.96 13.09 -1.72
C SER A 95 33.23 12.35 -2.16
N TYR A 96 34.37 12.85 -1.75
CA TYR A 96 35.65 12.16 -1.96
C TYR A 96 35.67 10.79 -1.28
N PHE A 97 35.01 10.65 -0.13
CA PHE A 97 34.86 9.36 0.55
C PHE A 97 33.97 8.40 -0.28
N ASP A 98 32.83 8.86 -0.79
CA ASP A 98 31.94 8.03 -1.62
C ASP A 98 32.61 7.58 -2.92
N ALA A 99 33.51 8.40 -3.47
CA ALA A 99 34.34 8.08 -4.63
C ALA A 99 35.59 7.25 -4.27
N SER A 100 35.78 6.92 -2.99
CA SER A 100 36.92 6.13 -2.48
C SER A 100 38.31 6.73 -2.77
N LEU A 101 38.39 8.06 -2.74
CA LEU A 101 39.70 8.71 -2.90
C LEU A 101 40.64 8.38 -1.72
N PRO A 102 41.92 8.06 -1.97
CA PRO A 102 42.87 7.75 -0.94
C PRO A 102 42.98 8.87 0.11
N GLY A 103 43.05 8.49 1.38
CA GLY A 103 43.18 9.42 2.51
C GLY A 103 41.87 9.93 3.07
N THR A 104 40.73 9.58 2.49
CA THR A 104 39.43 9.93 3.05
C THR A 104 38.97 8.94 4.13
N LEU A 105 38.30 9.44 5.16
CA LEU A 105 37.85 8.66 6.31
C LEU A 105 36.31 8.76 6.48
N PRO A 106 35.66 7.68 6.95
CA PRO A 106 34.24 7.70 7.23
C PRO A 106 33.90 8.52 8.48
N VAL A 107 32.82 9.30 8.43
CA VAL A 107 32.25 10.03 9.58
C VAL A 107 30.80 9.59 9.76
N LEU A 108 30.51 8.93 10.89
CA LEU A 108 29.19 8.34 11.14
C LEU A 108 28.09 9.39 11.31
N ASN A 109 27.03 9.28 10.54
CA ASN A 109 25.88 10.15 10.59
C ASN A 109 24.98 9.80 11.79
N ARG A 110 24.88 10.72 12.75
CA ARG A 110 24.05 10.58 13.95
C ARG A 110 22.56 10.31 13.61
N ARG A 111 21.98 11.00 12.62
CA ARG A 111 20.57 10.80 12.22
C ARG A 111 20.31 9.36 11.80
N CYS A 112 21.26 8.73 11.11
CA CYS A 112 21.13 7.32 10.72
C CYS A 112 21.12 6.40 11.94
N VAL A 113 21.94 6.68 12.94
CA VAL A 113 21.97 5.92 14.20
C VAL A 113 20.66 6.08 14.96
N GLU A 114 20.17 7.32 15.13
CA GLU A 114 18.89 7.60 15.80
C GLU A 114 17.72 6.91 15.09
N ALA A 115 17.69 6.92 13.75
CA ALA A 115 16.67 6.24 12.96
C ALA A 115 16.70 4.71 13.17
N ALA A 116 17.88 4.11 13.20
CA ALA A 116 18.03 2.67 13.44
C ALA A 116 17.60 2.29 14.86
N VAL A 117 17.99 3.07 15.88
CA VAL A 117 17.55 2.85 17.28
C VAL A 117 16.02 2.99 17.40
N MET A 118 15.44 4.04 16.82
CA MET A 118 13.99 4.27 16.83
C MET A 118 13.22 3.12 16.17
N THR A 119 13.66 2.68 14.99
CA THR A 119 13.07 1.54 14.28
C THR A 119 13.19 0.25 15.10
N SER A 120 14.37 0.01 15.70
CA SER A 120 14.60 -1.18 16.52
C SER A 120 13.71 -1.21 17.77
N LEU A 121 13.49 -0.06 18.42
CA LEU A 121 12.57 0.06 19.56
C LEU A 121 11.11 -0.22 19.14
N ALA A 122 10.68 0.31 18.00
CA ALA A 122 9.34 0.08 17.47
C ALA A 122 9.10 -1.39 17.07
N LEU A 123 10.15 -2.12 16.74
CA LEU A 123 10.15 -3.54 16.38
C LEU A 123 10.50 -4.46 17.57
N ASN A 124 10.41 -3.95 18.80
CA ASN A 124 10.68 -4.68 20.05
C ASN A 124 12.06 -5.36 20.11
N CYS A 125 13.05 -4.81 19.40
CA CYS A 125 14.41 -5.35 19.41
C CYS A 125 15.15 -5.02 20.71
N THR A 126 16.09 -5.88 21.07
CA THR A 126 17.09 -5.59 22.08
C THR A 126 18.19 -4.74 21.47
N ILE A 127 18.39 -3.52 21.97
CA ILE A 127 19.45 -2.60 21.50
C ILE A 127 20.78 -3.00 22.10
N ASN A 128 21.80 -3.19 21.27
CA ASN A 128 23.17 -3.37 21.69
C ASN A 128 23.79 -2.02 22.06
N LYS A 129 24.14 -1.82 23.34
CA LYS A 129 24.79 -0.58 23.81
C LYS A 129 26.17 -0.33 23.18
N LYS A 130 26.78 -1.39 22.66
CA LYS A 130 28.03 -1.35 21.88
C LYS A 130 27.80 -2.13 20.60
N SER A 131 28.03 -1.51 19.44
CA SER A 131 28.03 -2.18 18.15
C SER A 131 29.30 -1.89 17.36
N LEU A 132 29.62 -2.74 16.40
CA LEU A 132 30.87 -2.71 15.65
C LEU A 132 30.58 -2.62 14.16
N PHE A 133 31.46 -1.94 13.44
CA PHE A 133 31.45 -1.89 12.00
C PHE A 133 32.43 -2.87 11.38
N ASP A 134 32.00 -3.47 10.26
CA ASP A 134 32.75 -4.46 9.49
C ASP A 134 32.80 -4.07 8.02
N ARG A 135 33.84 -4.49 7.31
CA ARG A 135 33.92 -4.44 5.85
C ARG A 135 33.47 -5.75 5.28
N LYS A 136 32.45 -5.68 4.40
CA LYS A 136 31.95 -6.78 3.57
C LYS A 136 32.57 -6.61 2.18
N HIS A 137 33.55 -7.45 1.83
CA HIS A 137 34.27 -7.29 0.57
C HIS A 137 33.56 -7.95 -0.60
N TYR A 138 33.34 -7.17 -1.64
CA TYR A 138 32.89 -7.65 -2.95
C TYR A 138 33.18 -6.57 -4.01
N PHE A 139 33.38 -7.00 -5.26
CA PHE A 139 33.89 -6.12 -6.31
C PHE A 139 32.82 -5.88 -7.37
N TYR A 140 32.26 -4.68 -7.34
CA TYR A 140 31.35 -4.17 -8.37
C TYR A 140 31.77 -2.77 -8.78
N ALA A 141 31.51 -2.40 -10.06
CA ALA A 141 31.89 -1.11 -10.58
C ALA A 141 31.24 0.07 -9.85
N ASP A 142 30.06 -0.13 -9.29
CA ASP A 142 29.30 0.85 -8.50
C ASP A 142 29.62 0.82 -6.98
N LEU A 143 30.65 0.07 -6.59
CA LEU A 143 31.22 0.05 -5.24
C LEU A 143 32.72 0.32 -5.30
N PRO A 144 33.15 1.59 -5.47
CA PRO A 144 34.56 1.94 -5.76
C PRO A 144 35.57 1.47 -4.70
N ALA A 145 35.14 1.40 -3.43
CA ALA A 145 36.00 0.93 -2.33
C ALA A 145 36.32 -0.57 -2.39
N GLY A 146 35.56 -1.36 -3.17
CA GLY A 146 35.64 -2.82 -3.16
C GLY A 146 35.09 -3.48 -1.89
N TYR A 147 34.53 -2.72 -0.98
CA TYR A 147 33.81 -3.18 0.22
C TYR A 147 32.68 -2.27 0.60
N GLN A 148 31.75 -2.82 1.35
CA GLN A 148 30.61 -2.12 1.97
C GLN A 148 30.82 -2.12 3.48
N ILE A 149 30.64 -0.98 4.15
CA ILE A 149 30.64 -0.93 5.61
C ILE A 149 29.27 -1.36 6.11
N THR A 150 29.25 -2.34 7.00
CA THR A 150 28.07 -2.95 7.61
C THR A 150 28.32 -3.26 9.09
N GLN A 151 27.39 -3.94 9.78
CA GLN A 151 27.49 -4.33 11.19
C GLN A 151 27.23 -5.85 11.36
N GLN A 152 28.10 -6.70 10.83
CA GLN A 152 27.87 -8.15 10.81
C GLN A 152 28.09 -8.83 12.16
N ARG A 153 29.20 -8.54 12.85
CA ARG A 153 29.60 -9.24 14.09
C ARG A 153 28.78 -8.79 15.31
N LEU A 154 28.47 -7.51 15.40
CA LEU A 154 27.75 -6.93 16.51
C LEU A 154 26.83 -5.81 15.99
N PRO A 155 25.65 -6.17 15.49
CA PRO A 155 24.69 -5.23 14.91
C PRO A 155 24.13 -4.28 15.97
N ILE A 156 23.46 -3.21 15.53
CA ILE A 156 22.87 -2.20 16.42
C ILE A 156 21.74 -2.79 17.29
N ALA A 157 21.00 -3.77 16.76
CA ALA A 157 19.92 -4.42 17.51
C ALA A 157 19.71 -5.87 17.07
N VAL A 158 19.17 -6.68 18.00
CA VAL A 158 18.88 -8.11 17.82
C VAL A 158 17.58 -8.52 18.47
N ALA A 159 17.08 -9.71 18.11
CA ALA A 159 15.97 -10.40 18.77
C ALA A 159 14.70 -9.54 18.90
N GLY A 160 14.22 -9.04 17.77
CA GLY A 160 12.98 -8.29 17.68
C GLY A 160 11.78 -9.11 17.20
N SER A 161 10.66 -8.43 17.03
CA SER A 161 9.43 -9.01 16.47
C SER A 161 8.59 -7.97 15.73
N LEU A 162 7.97 -8.41 14.65
CA LEU A 162 6.99 -7.63 13.90
C LEU A 162 5.65 -8.39 13.91
N THR A 163 4.65 -7.77 14.51
CA THR A 163 3.26 -8.28 14.47
C THR A 163 2.52 -7.61 13.33
N TYR A 164 1.90 -8.41 12.48
CA TYR A 164 1.14 -7.96 11.32
C TYR A 164 -0.19 -8.71 11.21
N ASN A 165 -1.08 -8.17 10.42
CA ASN A 165 -2.42 -8.70 10.29
C ASN A 165 -2.69 -9.13 8.84
N LEU A 166 -3.36 -10.27 8.71
CA LEU A 166 -3.86 -10.82 7.44
C LEU A 166 -5.37 -10.67 7.38
N LEU A 167 -5.89 -10.21 6.26
CA LEU A 167 -7.32 -10.20 5.98
C LEU A 167 -7.66 -11.49 5.21
N VAL A 168 -8.10 -12.51 5.95
CA VAL A 168 -8.50 -13.78 5.35
C VAL A 168 -9.93 -13.65 4.84
N ARG A 169 -10.10 -13.66 3.51
CA ARG A 169 -11.40 -13.62 2.86
C ARG A 169 -11.99 -15.02 2.79
N GLN A 170 -12.81 -15.32 3.74
CA GLN A 170 -13.71 -16.48 3.73
C GLN A 170 -15.16 -15.99 3.60
N LYS A 171 -16.14 -16.83 3.99
CA LYS A 171 -17.56 -16.46 4.02
C LYS A 171 -17.86 -15.20 4.84
N TRP A 172 -16.95 -14.87 5.79
CA TRP A 172 -16.89 -13.64 6.61
C TRP A 172 -15.43 -13.19 6.61
N ASP A 173 -15.19 -11.90 6.33
CA ASP A 173 -13.85 -11.31 6.41
C ASP A 173 -13.34 -11.45 7.86
N GLN A 174 -12.21 -12.12 8.02
CA GLN A 174 -11.59 -12.35 9.32
C GLN A 174 -10.18 -11.80 9.32
N VAL A 175 -9.85 -11.03 10.35
CA VAL A 175 -8.48 -10.54 10.58
C VAL A 175 -7.73 -11.56 11.42
N VAL A 176 -6.65 -12.10 10.90
CA VAL A 176 -5.74 -13.02 11.60
C VAL A 176 -4.45 -12.28 11.90
N THR A 177 -4.07 -12.22 13.18
CA THR A 177 -2.81 -11.61 13.61
C THR A 177 -1.70 -12.64 13.62
N LYS A 178 -0.57 -12.34 13.00
CA LYS A 178 0.66 -13.14 12.99
C LYS A 178 1.85 -12.32 13.43
N THR A 179 2.92 -13.00 13.83
CA THR A 179 4.17 -12.38 14.27
C THR A 179 5.32 -13.08 13.58
N VAL A 180 6.26 -12.30 13.03
CA VAL A 180 7.55 -12.76 12.54
C VAL A 180 8.65 -12.25 13.46
N ARG A 181 9.62 -13.13 13.79
CA ARG A 181 10.81 -12.74 14.57
C ARG A 181 11.80 -11.99 13.70
N ILE A 182 12.45 -11.01 14.30
CA ILE A 182 13.54 -10.27 13.67
C ILE A 182 14.84 -10.74 14.30
N LYS A 183 15.72 -11.28 13.49
CA LYS A 183 17.04 -11.75 13.91
C LYS A 183 17.91 -10.58 14.34
N GLN A 184 18.05 -9.60 13.45
CA GLN A 184 18.90 -8.42 13.67
C GLN A 184 18.50 -7.24 12.80
N ILE A 185 18.92 -6.06 13.24
CA ILE A 185 18.89 -4.82 12.46
C ILE A 185 20.32 -4.27 12.46
N GLN A 186 20.80 -3.89 11.29
CA GLN A 186 22.15 -3.36 11.10
C GLN A 186 22.17 -2.12 10.21
N LEU A 187 23.14 -1.25 10.46
CA LEU A 187 23.44 -0.12 9.58
C LEU A 187 24.37 -0.58 8.46
N GLU A 188 24.08 -0.15 7.24
CA GLU A 188 24.82 -0.54 6.05
C GLU A 188 24.89 0.60 5.03
N GLN A 189 25.98 0.68 4.25
CA GLN A 189 26.07 1.57 3.11
C GLN A 189 25.35 1.00 1.89
N ASP A 190 24.65 1.84 1.14
CA ASP A 190 24.17 1.45 -0.20
C ASP A 190 25.30 1.50 -1.23
N SER A 191 25.21 0.70 -2.28
CA SER A 191 26.06 0.78 -3.48
C SER A 191 25.55 1.86 -4.45
N GLY A 192 26.34 2.22 -5.43
CA GLY A 192 25.94 3.07 -6.53
C GLY A 192 24.92 2.39 -7.44
N LYS A 193 24.79 2.92 -8.66
CA LYS A 193 23.90 2.39 -9.68
C LYS A 193 24.66 2.16 -10.96
N SER A 194 24.58 0.95 -11.49
CA SER A 194 25.12 0.59 -12.81
C SER A 194 24.02 0.65 -13.85
N LEU A 195 24.30 1.35 -14.96
CA LEU A 195 23.40 1.48 -16.12
C LEU A 195 24.13 0.85 -17.32
N HIS A 196 23.63 -0.30 -17.76
CA HIS A 196 24.17 -1.02 -18.91
C HIS A 196 23.57 -0.44 -20.20
N ASP A 197 24.47 -0.02 -21.12
CA ASP A 197 24.13 0.40 -22.48
C ASP A 197 24.66 -0.64 -23.46
N ASP A 198 23.82 -1.60 -23.81
CA ASP A 198 24.17 -2.70 -24.70
C ASP A 198 24.50 -2.19 -26.12
N THR A 199 23.94 -1.04 -26.54
CA THR A 199 24.17 -0.47 -27.88
C THR A 199 25.59 0.06 -28.04
N ARG A 200 26.18 0.58 -26.94
CA ARG A 200 27.53 1.13 -26.91
C ARG A 200 28.55 0.22 -26.22
N SER A 201 28.09 -0.96 -25.75
CA SER A 201 28.92 -1.89 -24.95
C SER A 201 29.59 -1.18 -23.77
N GLN A 202 28.84 -0.34 -23.08
CA GLN A 202 29.30 0.48 -21.96
C GLN A 202 28.45 0.26 -20.72
N THR A 203 29.06 0.40 -19.55
CA THR A 203 28.36 0.50 -18.28
C THR A 203 28.64 1.87 -17.68
N LEU A 204 27.58 2.68 -17.55
CA LEU A 204 27.65 3.97 -16.89
C LEU A 204 27.43 3.79 -15.38
N ILE A 205 28.23 4.45 -14.57
CA ILE A 205 28.17 4.36 -13.11
C ILE A 205 27.70 5.69 -12.54
N ASP A 206 26.63 5.62 -11.72
CA ASP A 206 26.15 6.74 -10.92
C ASP A 206 26.35 6.44 -9.43
N LEU A 207 27.21 7.23 -8.79
CA LEU A 207 27.57 7.10 -7.38
C LEU A 207 26.69 7.95 -6.44
N ASN A 208 25.65 8.61 -6.92
CA ASN A 208 24.75 9.41 -6.08
C ASN A 208 24.17 8.58 -4.94
N ARG A 209 23.86 7.30 -5.19
CA ARG A 209 23.34 6.37 -4.17
C ARG A 209 24.43 5.74 -3.31
N ALA A 210 25.67 5.65 -3.80
CA ALA A 210 26.78 5.06 -3.04
C ALA A 210 26.98 5.79 -1.70
N GLY A 211 27.00 5.03 -0.61
CA GLY A 211 27.14 5.58 0.75
C GLY A 211 25.85 6.05 1.41
N VAL A 212 24.70 6.02 0.72
CA VAL A 212 23.39 6.27 1.35
C VAL A 212 23.18 5.27 2.48
N GLY A 213 22.67 5.73 3.63
CA GLY A 213 22.44 4.89 4.79
C GLY A 213 21.24 3.95 4.60
N LEU A 214 21.45 2.68 4.88
CA LEU A 214 20.45 1.64 4.92
C LEU A 214 20.31 1.08 6.33
N MET A 215 19.08 0.69 6.67
CA MET A 215 18.81 -0.29 7.72
C MET A 215 18.51 -1.62 7.04
N GLU A 216 19.33 -2.62 7.27
CA GLU A 216 19.04 -3.99 6.89
C GLU A 216 18.29 -4.66 8.04
N VAL A 217 17.07 -5.10 7.78
CA VAL A 217 16.21 -5.83 8.72
C VAL A 217 16.16 -7.29 8.28
N VAL A 218 16.77 -8.17 9.07
CA VAL A 218 16.81 -9.60 8.79
C VAL A 218 15.72 -10.30 9.60
N MET A 219 14.75 -10.89 8.91
CA MET A 219 13.64 -11.64 9.52
C MET A 219 13.91 -13.14 9.50
N GLU A 220 13.48 -13.81 10.57
CA GLU A 220 13.55 -15.27 10.66
C GLU A 220 12.54 -15.93 9.67
N PRO A 221 12.76 -17.19 9.28
CA PRO A 221 11.91 -17.89 8.32
C PRO A 221 10.60 -18.39 8.95
N ASP A 222 9.82 -17.48 9.52
CA ASP A 222 8.59 -17.78 10.24
C ASP A 222 7.32 -17.69 9.38
N MET A 223 7.44 -17.23 8.12
CA MET A 223 6.33 -17.08 7.19
C MET A 223 6.23 -18.30 6.27
N CYS A 224 5.01 -18.59 5.77
CA CYS A 224 4.77 -19.80 4.97
C CYS A 224 4.27 -19.54 3.55
N CYS A 225 3.93 -18.32 3.18
CA CYS A 225 3.41 -17.97 1.86
C CYS A 225 3.67 -16.51 1.49
N GLY A 226 3.44 -16.18 0.23
CA GLY A 226 3.65 -14.83 -0.29
C GLY A 226 2.71 -13.78 0.31
N GLU A 227 1.49 -14.16 0.69
CA GLU A 227 0.53 -13.24 1.31
C GLU A 227 1.02 -12.78 2.69
N GLU A 228 1.55 -13.68 3.50
CA GLU A 228 2.14 -13.36 4.80
C GLU A 228 3.34 -12.42 4.66
N ALA A 229 4.24 -12.73 3.74
CA ALA A 229 5.41 -11.90 3.46
C ALA A 229 5.02 -10.49 3.00
N ALA A 230 4.04 -10.38 2.11
CA ALA A 230 3.54 -9.09 1.64
C ALA A 230 2.86 -8.28 2.75
N ALA A 231 2.11 -8.93 3.64
CA ALA A 231 1.48 -8.29 4.79
C ALA A 231 2.52 -7.78 5.79
N ALA A 232 3.54 -8.60 6.11
CA ALA A 232 4.65 -8.21 6.98
C ALA A 232 5.43 -7.00 6.42
N VAL A 233 5.75 -7.00 5.12
CA VAL A 233 6.44 -5.87 4.48
C VAL A 233 5.60 -4.60 4.49
N ARG A 234 4.29 -4.70 4.25
CA ARG A 234 3.40 -3.52 4.33
C ARG A 234 3.30 -2.97 5.74
N GLU A 235 3.20 -3.83 6.75
CA GLU A 235 3.19 -3.39 8.15
C GLU A 235 4.50 -2.69 8.52
N LEU A 236 5.64 -3.27 8.14
CA LEU A 236 6.94 -2.63 8.32
C LEU A 236 7.01 -1.27 7.62
N GLN A 237 6.55 -1.18 6.38
CA GLN A 237 6.50 0.07 5.62
C GLN A 237 5.71 1.16 6.37
N LEU A 238 4.53 0.83 6.91
CA LEU A 238 3.71 1.76 7.68
C LEU A 238 4.39 2.19 8.99
N ILE A 239 5.08 1.27 9.67
CA ILE A 239 5.85 1.58 10.87
C ILE A 239 6.97 2.56 10.53
N LEU A 240 7.77 2.28 9.50
CA LEU A 240 8.89 3.12 9.07
C LEU A 240 8.43 4.53 8.66
N GLN A 241 7.30 4.63 7.98
CA GLN A 241 6.66 5.91 7.62
C GLN A 241 6.17 6.66 8.86
N ALA A 242 5.50 5.98 9.78
CA ALA A 242 5.03 6.60 11.03
C ALA A 242 6.18 7.12 11.90
N LEU A 243 7.31 6.42 11.92
CA LEU A 243 8.54 6.84 12.61
C LEU A 243 9.28 7.97 11.87
N GLY A 244 9.01 8.19 10.58
CA GLY A 244 9.79 9.10 9.73
C GLY A 244 11.24 8.64 9.52
N THR A 245 11.52 7.34 9.65
CA THR A 245 12.86 6.76 9.51
C THR A 245 13.15 6.29 8.09
N CYS A 246 12.10 5.95 7.31
CA CYS A 246 12.16 5.66 5.89
C CYS A 246 10.85 6.09 5.23
N GLN A 247 10.88 6.63 4.02
CA GLN A 247 9.66 6.99 3.28
C GLN A 247 8.95 5.75 2.71
N GLY A 248 9.67 4.64 2.56
CA GLY A 248 9.10 3.35 2.18
C GLY A 248 8.64 3.23 0.73
N ASN A 249 9.03 4.15 -0.17
CA ASN A 249 8.65 4.07 -1.57
C ASN A 249 9.44 2.95 -2.28
N MET A 250 8.79 1.79 -2.45
CA MET A 250 9.41 0.64 -3.11
C MET A 250 9.71 0.90 -4.59
N ALA A 251 8.90 1.72 -5.28
CA ALA A 251 9.11 2.03 -6.69
C ALA A 251 10.38 2.87 -6.93
N GLU A 252 10.77 3.69 -5.95
CA GLU A 252 12.01 4.47 -5.96
C GLU A 252 13.21 3.70 -5.38
N GLY A 253 13.00 2.46 -4.93
CA GLY A 253 14.03 1.63 -4.32
C GLY A 253 14.40 2.02 -2.88
N GLN A 254 13.55 2.82 -2.22
CA GLN A 254 13.76 3.20 -0.81
C GLN A 254 13.48 2.04 0.15
N LEU A 255 12.70 1.06 -0.28
CA LEU A 255 12.47 -0.20 0.42
C LEU A 255 12.64 -1.35 -0.59
N ARG A 256 13.64 -2.17 -0.38
CA ARG A 256 13.96 -3.34 -1.23
C ARG A 256 13.86 -4.59 -0.38
N VAL A 257 13.40 -5.68 -0.99
CA VAL A 257 13.15 -6.94 -0.29
C VAL A 257 13.79 -8.06 -1.07
N ASP A 258 14.60 -8.86 -0.38
CA ASP A 258 15.13 -10.12 -0.83
C ASP A 258 14.41 -11.25 -0.05
N ALA A 259 13.88 -12.24 -0.76
CA ALA A 259 13.13 -13.33 -0.17
C ALA A 259 13.91 -14.64 -0.23
N ASN A 260 14.12 -15.25 0.92
CA ASN A 260 14.68 -16.59 1.07
C ASN A 260 13.53 -17.60 1.14
N VAL A 261 13.42 -18.49 0.16
CA VAL A 261 12.30 -19.42 0.02
C VAL A 261 12.81 -20.85 0.01
N SER A 262 12.21 -21.73 0.81
CA SER A 262 12.40 -23.16 0.76
C SER A 262 11.07 -23.90 0.99
N VAL A 263 11.03 -25.19 0.67
CA VAL A 263 9.89 -26.06 0.96
C VAL A 263 10.36 -27.31 1.69
N HIS A 264 9.58 -27.81 2.62
CA HIS A 264 9.84 -29.05 3.33
C HIS A 264 8.55 -29.82 3.60
N GLN A 265 8.66 -31.09 3.97
CA GLN A 265 7.53 -31.86 4.47
C GLN A 265 7.40 -31.67 5.98
N PRO A 266 6.18 -31.66 6.55
CA PRO A 266 5.97 -31.55 7.98
C PRO A 266 6.75 -32.65 8.73
N GLY A 267 7.59 -32.23 9.70
CA GLY A 267 8.44 -33.14 10.48
C GLY A 267 9.82 -33.40 9.89
N GLU A 268 10.09 -32.98 8.66
CA GLU A 268 11.41 -33.06 8.04
C GLU A 268 12.21 -31.75 8.24
N PRO A 269 13.54 -31.80 8.15
CA PRO A 269 14.38 -30.61 8.18
C PRO A 269 14.01 -29.61 7.07
N LEU A 270 14.38 -28.32 7.26
CA LEU A 270 14.17 -27.30 6.23
C LEU A 270 14.88 -27.69 4.94
N GLY A 271 14.21 -27.45 3.80
CA GLY A 271 14.76 -27.71 2.49
C GLY A 271 15.84 -26.70 2.06
N VAL A 272 16.43 -26.94 0.88
CA VAL A 272 17.44 -26.05 0.30
C VAL A 272 16.82 -24.70 -0.03
N ARG A 273 17.47 -23.63 0.39
CA ARG A 273 17.04 -22.25 0.22
C ARG A 273 17.37 -21.72 -1.18
N THR A 274 16.40 -21.07 -1.79
CA THR A 274 16.59 -20.22 -2.97
C THR A 274 16.36 -18.76 -2.59
N GLU A 275 17.21 -17.86 -3.03
CA GLU A 275 17.10 -16.42 -2.77
C GLU A 275 16.50 -15.71 -3.98
N VAL A 276 15.39 -14.99 -3.81
CA VAL A 276 14.81 -14.14 -4.88
C VAL A 276 15.11 -12.69 -4.55
N LYS A 277 15.88 -12.02 -5.42
CA LYS A 277 16.43 -10.69 -5.17
C LYS A 277 15.66 -9.55 -5.83
N ASN A 278 15.90 -8.34 -5.27
CA ASN A 278 15.52 -7.05 -5.86
C ASN A 278 14.01 -6.89 -6.11
N ILE A 279 13.18 -7.31 -5.17
CA ILE A 279 11.74 -7.15 -5.29
C ILE A 279 11.35 -5.76 -4.77
N ASN A 280 10.77 -4.95 -5.65
CA ASN A 280 10.40 -3.55 -5.41
C ASN A 280 8.89 -3.32 -5.29
N SER A 281 8.12 -4.34 -4.95
CA SER A 281 6.67 -4.26 -4.76
C SER A 281 6.17 -5.40 -3.89
N ALA A 282 5.36 -5.10 -2.87
CA ALA A 282 4.75 -6.12 -2.01
C ALA A 282 3.86 -7.11 -2.80
N ARG A 283 3.22 -6.64 -3.89
CA ARG A 283 2.45 -7.51 -4.80
C ARG A 283 3.35 -8.49 -5.56
N PHE A 284 4.47 -8.00 -6.06
CA PHE A 284 5.43 -8.85 -6.77
C PHE A 284 6.13 -9.80 -5.82
N LEU A 285 6.36 -9.37 -4.57
CA LEU A 285 6.90 -10.23 -3.51
C LEU A 285 6.01 -11.46 -3.29
N ALA A 286 4.70 -11.25 -3.07
CA ALA A 286 3.77 -12.35 -2.88
C ALA A 286 3.81 -13.33 -4.07
N ARG A 287 3.72 -12.81 -5.29
CA ARG A 287 3.72 -13.64 -6.50
C ARG A 287 5.05 -14.39 -6.71
N ALA A 288 6.16 -13.75 -6.42
CA ALA A 288 7.49 -14.35 -6.56
C ALA A 288 7.67 -15.52 -5.58
N ILE A 289 7.26 -15.33 -4.33
CA ILE A 289 7.33 -16.36 -3.28
C ILE A 289 6.41 -17.53 -3.62
N ASP A 290 5.14 -17.28 -3.97
CA ASP A 290 4.19 -18.34 -4.28
C ASP A 290 4.61 -19.12 -5.52
N PHE A 291 5.14 -18.45 -6.55
CA PHE A 291 5.71 -19.11 -7.73
C PHE A 291 6.91 -19.97 -7.34
N GLU A 292 7.80 -19.46 -6.49
CA GLU A 292 9.01 -20.20 -6.11
C GLU A 292 8.69 -21.42 -5.24
N ILE A 293 7.73 -21.33 -4.32
CA ILE A 293 7.21 -22.46 -3.55
C ILE A 293 6.66 -23.54 -4.50
N GLN A 294 5.83 -23.14 -5.46
CA GLN A 294 5.27 -24.08 -6.44
C GLN A 294 6.36 -24.72 -7.30
N ARG A 295 7.31 -23.93 -7.82
CA ARG A 295 8.43 -24.44 -8.63
C ARG A 295 9.25 -25.48 -7.86
N GLN A 296 9.60 -25.17 -6.60
CA GLN A 296 10.38 -26.09 -5.77
C GLN A 296 9.60 -27.39 -5.49
N THR A 297 8.32 -27.26 -5.20
CA THR A 297 7.42 -28.41 -5.01
C THR A 297 7.38 -29.30 -6.26
N ASP A 298 7.15 -28.71 -7.43
CA ASP A 298 7.08 -29.46 -8.71
C ASP A 298 8.40 -30.20 -9.03
N VAL A 299 9.54 -29.55 -8.77
CA VAL A 299 10.87 -30.15 -8.96
C VAL A 299 11.08 -31.32 -8.02
N LEU A 300 10.75 -31.19 -6.73
CA LEU A 300 10.94 -32.24 -5.74
C LEU A 300 9.97 -33.43 -5.95
N GLU A 301 8.73 -33.17 -6.37
CA GLU A 301 7.75 -34.19 -6.70
C GLU A 301 8.15 -35.00 -7.97
N SER A 302 8.85 -34.34 -8.90
CA SER A 302 9.41 -35.00 -10.08
C SER A 302 10.73 -35.75 -9.80
N GLY A 303 11.22 -35.77 -8.56
CA GLY A 303 12.47 -36.44 -8.16
C GLY A 303 13.73 -35.61 -8.46
N GLY A 304 13.58 -34.32 -8.78
CA GLY A 304 14.69 -33.39 -8.98
C GLY A 304 15.29 -32.88 -7.67
N VAL A 305 16.28 -32.04 -7.79
CA VAL A 305 17.00 -31.41 -6.64
C VAL A 305 16.92 -29.89 -6.75
N ILE A 306 16.72 -29.22 -5.61
CA ILE A 306 16.78 -27.78 -5.52
C ILE A 306 18.22 -27.34 -5.27
N LEU A 307 18.65 -26.35 -6.04
CA LEU A 307 19.97 -25.75 -5.88
C LEU A 307 19.90 -24.51 -5.00
N ASN A 308 20.95 -24.27 -4.21
CA ASN A 308 21.12 -23.00 -3.49
C ASN A 308 21.56 -21.93 -4.49
N GLU A 309 20.61 -21.25 -5.09
CA GLU A 309 20.83 -20.28 -6.16
C GLU A 309 20.13 -18.94 -5.88
N THR A 310 20.61 -17.89 -6.54
CA THR A 310 19.94 -16.59 -6.57
C THR A 310 19.11 -16.48 -7.85
N ARG A 311 17.87 -16.01 -7.70
CA ARG A 311 16.91 -15.85 -8.79
C ARG A 311 16.38 -14.41 -8.84
N SER A 312 15.95 -13.98 -10.01
CA SER A 312 15.21 -12.74 -10.21
C SER A 312 13.75 -13.05 -10.56
N PHE A 313 12.84 -12.14 -10.21
CA PHE A 313 11.43 -12.26 -10.56
C PHE A 313 11.11 -11.39 -11.78
N ASP A 314 10.67 -12.02 -12.87
CA ASP A 314 10.13 -11.29 -14.02
C ASP A 314 8.63 -11.04 -13.84
N TYR A 315 8.28 -9.77 -13.63
CA TYR A 315 6.89 -9.35 -13.40
C TYR A 315 5.97 -9.53 -14.62
N LYS A 316 6.53 -9.60 -15.85
CA LYS A 316 5.76 -9.79 -17.09
C LYS A 316 5.32 -11.24 -17.25
N SER A 317 6.25 -12.17 -17.13
CA SER A 317 5.96 -13.61 -17.20
C SER A 317 5.39 -14.15 -15.88
N GLY A 318 5.62 -13.47 -14.76
CA GLY A 318 5.25 -13.92 -13.42
C GLY A 318 6.07 -15.11 -12.91
N ARG A 319 7.31 -15.27 -13.40
CA ARG A 319 8.18 -16.41 -13.09
C ARG A 319 9.49 -15.93 -12.47
N THR A 320 10.12 -16.79 -11.67
CA THR A 320 11.50 -16.61 -11.25
C THR A 320 12.44 -17.23 -12.28
N THR A 321 13.55 -16.54 -12.56
CA THR A 321 14.61 -17.02 -13.46
C THR A 321 15.95 -17.00 -12.72
N PRO A 322 16.83 -18.00 -12.92
CA PRO A 322 18.15 -17.97 -12.30
C PRO A 322 18.91 -16.73 -12.78
N MET A 323 19.55 -16.06 -11.85
CA MET A 323 20.55 -15.05 -12.17
C MET A 323 21.83 -15.79 -12.57
N ARG A 324 22.74 -15.11 -13.32
CA ARG A 324 24.03 -15.71 -13.71
C ARG A 324 24.65 -16.42 -12.51
N ASP A 325 25.14 -17.62 -12.73
CA ASP A 325 25.74 -18.46 -11.72
C ASP A 325 26.73 -17.65 -10.87
N LYS A 326 26.47 -17.59 -9.59
CA LYS A 326 27.49 -17.23 -8.62
C LYS A 326 28.38 -18.46 -8.53
N GLU A 327 29.52 -18.40 -9.17
CA GLU A 327 30.59 -19.35 -8.96
C GLU A 327 30.88 -19.46 -7.46
N GLY A 328 30.44 -20.55 -6.85
CA GLY A 328 30.81 -20.91 -5.48
C GLY A 328 30.19 -20.07 -4.35
N LEU A 329 30.41 -20.53 -3.14
CA LEU A 329 30.12 -19.78 -1.90
C LEU A 329 30.86 -18.46 -1.92
N GLN A 330 30.12 -17.34 -2.01
CA GLN A 330 30.71 -15.99 -2.00
C GLN A 330 31.28 -15.72 -0.61
N ASP A 331 32.58 -15.86 -0.47
CA ASP A 331 33.31 -15.47 0.75
C ASP A 331 33.46 -13.95 0.75
N TYR A 332 32.63 -13.26 1.50
CA TYR A 332 32.67 -11.80 1.64
C TYR A 332 33.84 -11.30 2.50
N ARG A 333 34.64 -12.17 3.06
CA ARG A 333 35.82 -11.84 3.87
C ARG A 333 35.56 -10.69 4.83
N PHE A 334 34.61 -10.87 5.73
CA PHE A 334 34.27 -9.86 6.73
C PHE A 334 35.49 -9.51 7.58
N MET A 335 35.83 -8.23 7.64
CA MET A 335 36.96 -7.70 8.44
C MET A 335 36.48 -6.52 9.29
N PRO A 336 37.05 -6.28 10.48
CA PRO A 336 36.75 -5.07 11.24
C PRO A 336 37.04 -3.81 10.42
N GLU A 337 36.14 -2.80 10.49
CA GLU A 337 36.40 -1.48 9.91
C GLU A 337 37.39 -0.73 10.82
N PRO A 338 38.61 -0.48 10.38
CA PRO A 338 39.66 0.09 11.26
C PRO A 338 39.47 1.59 11.50
N ASN A 339 38.70 2.28 10.63
CA ASN A 339 38.57 3.74 10.68
C ASN A 339 37.32 4.20 11.45
N LEU A 340 36.51 3.28 11.96
CA LEU A 340 35.36 3.58 12.79
C LEU A 340 35.53 3.00 14.20
N PRO A 341 35.45 3.82 15.25
CA PRO A 341 35.41 3.30 16.62
C PRO A 341 34.10 2.51 16.84
N PRO A 342 34.05 1.67 17.88
CA PRO A 342 32.80 1.07 18.32
C PRO A 342 31.73 2.14 18.54
N LEU A 343 30.52 1.93 18.02
CA LEU A 343 29.38 2.78 18.33
C LEU A 343 28.86 2.46 19.72
N ILE A 344 28.84 3.46 20.61
CA ILE A 344 28.35 3.36 21.98
C ILE A 344 27.02 4.09 22.09
N LEU A 345 26.01 3.39 22.56
CA LEU A 345 24.67 3.91 22.86
C LEU A 345 24.46 3.93 24.37
N TYR A 346 23.78 4.94 24.85
CA TYR A 346 23.56 5.16 26.27
C TYR A 346 22.09 5.07 26.63
N ASP A 347 21.79 4.70 27.86
CA ASP A 347 20.49 4.93 28.51
C ASP A 347 20.64 5.99 29.61
N ASN A 348 19.55 6.40 30.25
CA ASN A 348 19.56 7.42 31.29
C ASN A 348 20.49 7.10 32.48
N LYS A 349 20.82 5.81 32.68
CA LYS A 349 21.69 5.35 33.77
C LYS A 349 23.18 5.35 33.40
N THR A 350 23.48 5.29 32.11
CA THR A 350 24.86 5.11 31.62
C THR A 350 25.42 6.32 30.90
N VAL A 351 24.63 7.38 30.69
CA VAL A 351 25.09 8.66 30.12
C VAL A 351 26.17 9.26 31.02
N PRO A 352 27.39 9.60 30.50
CA PRO A 352 28.41 10.26 31.28
C PRO A 352 27.95 11.66 31.73
N ALA A 353 28.27 12.02 32.99
CA ALA A 353 27.78 13.26 33.64
C ALA A 353 28.14 14.58 32.90
N HIS A 354 29.20 14.57 32.11
CA HIS A 354 29.69 15.73 31.36
C HIS A 354 29.73 15.50 29.85
N ALA A 355 28.96 14.52 29.35
CA ALA A 355 28.94 14.25 27.93
C ALA A 355 28.15 15.35 27.18
N ASP A 356 28.73 15.81 26.07
CA ASP A 356 28.01 16.70 25.15
C ASP A 356 26.76 16.01 24.60
N PRO A 357 25.54 16.54 24.83
CA PRO A 357 24.32 15.95 24.30
C PRO A 357 24.32 15.75 22.79
N GLN A 358 25.13 16.54 22.04
CA GLN A 358 25.27 16.39 20.60
C GLN A 358 26.12 15.18 20.19
N GLN A 359 26.95 14.66 21.09
CA GLN A 359 27.81 13.50 20.82
C GLN A 359 27.26 12.19 21.38
N VAL A 360 26.17 12.25 22.13
CA VAL A 360 25.57 11.10 22.80
C VAL A 360 24.24 10.74 22.17
N VAL A 361 24.04 9.47 21.85
CA VAL A 361 22.71 8.93 21.46
C VAL A 361 22.13 8.21 22.66
N ASN A 362 21.01 8.73 23.19
CA ASN A 362 20.30 8.19 24.35
C ASN A 362 19.06 7.40 23.92
N ILE A 363 19.06 6.11 24.24
CA ILE A 363 17.99 5.16 23.87
C ILE A 363 16.64 5.56 24.52
N ASP A 364 16.67 5.97 25.80
CA ASP A 364 15.45 6.29 26.52
C ASP A 364 14.79 7.56 25.99
N GLN A 365 15.58 8.58 25.64
CA GLN A 365 15.06 9.78 24.99
C GLN A 365 14.46 9.51 23.61
N ILE A 366 15.01 8.54 22.85
CA ILE A 366 14.43 8.12 21.58
C ILE A 366 13.13 7.35 21.83
N ARG A 367 13.08 6.51 22.86
CA ARG A 367 11.86 5.77 23.25
C ARG A 367 10.71 6.70 23.61
N GLU A 368 10.96 7.78 24.33
CA GLU A 368 9.95 8.78 24.68
C GLU A 368 9.38 9.54 23.47
N ARG A 369 10.14 9.60 22.38
CA ARG A 369 9.74 10.26 21.13
C ARG A 369 9.06 9.33 20.12
N LEU A 370 8.84 8.05 20.48
CA LEU A 370 8.15 7.12 19.57
C LEU A 370 6.71 7.59 19.33
N PRO A 371 6.30 7.74 18.07
CA PRO A 371 4.91 8.05 17.76
C PRO A 371 4.02 6.83 17.97
N GLU A 372 2.72 7.06 17.97
CA GLU A 372 1.74 5.97 18.00
C GLU A 372 1.87 5.10 16.74
N LEU A 373 2.11 3.81 16.94
CA LEU A 373 2.34 2.86 15.86
C LEU A 373 1.02 2.44 15.15
N PRO A 374 1.08 1.96 13.89
CA PRO A 374 -0.11 1.61 13.11
C PRO A 374 -1.05 0.62 13.78
N ASN A 375 -0.53 -0.41 14.46
CA ASN A 375 -1.34 -1.38 15.20
C ASN A 375 -2.10 -0.74 16.37
N VAL A 376 -1.46 0.17 17.12
CA VAL A 376 -2.09 0.91 18.22
C VAL A 376 -3.19 1.84 17.68
N ARG A 377 -2.93 2.54 16.57
CA ARG A 377 -3.93 3.37 15.89
C ARG A 377 -5.17 2.56 15.48
N ARG A 378 -4.97 1.35 14.93
CA ARG A 378 -6.09 0.46 14.55
C ARG A 378 -6.91 0.02 15.77
N SER A 379 -6.25 -0.44 16.85
CA SER A 379 -6.92 -0.82 18.08
C SER A 379 -7.72 0.34 18.66
N ARG A 380 -7.13 1.52 18.73
CA ARG A 380 -7.81 2.73 19.22
C ARG A 380 -9.04 3.08 18.39
N LEU A 381 -8.98 2.98 17.05
CA LEU A 381 -10.14 3.24 16.19
C LEU A 381 -11.27 2.24 16.44
N VAL A 382 -10.95 0.96 16.62
CA VAL A 382 -11.94 -0.08 16.94
C VAL A 382 -12.59 0.18 18.31
N GLU A 383 -11.80 0.46 19.32
CA GLU A 383 -12.26 0.69 20.70
C GLU A 383 -13.07 1.99 20.83
N GLN A 384 -12.56 3.09 20.28
CA GLN A 384 -13.15 4.42 20.42
C GLN A 384 -14.43 4.61 19.60
N TYR A 385 -14.45 4.06 18.38
CA TYR A 385 -15.54 4.30 17.44
C TYR A 385 -16.42 3.07 17.16
N GLY A 386 -16.10 1.90 17.74
CA GLY A 386 -16.86 0.67 17.52
C GLY A 386 -16.90 0.21 16.06
N ILE A 387 -15.86 0.55 15.28
CA ILE A 387 -15.75 0.18 13.87
C ILE A 387 -15.22 -1.24 13.73
N LEU A 388 -15.43 -1.83 12.54
CA LEU A 388 -14.91 -3.17 12.28
C LEU A 388 -13.39 -3.14 12.06
N PRO A 389 -12.65 -4.18 12.47
CA PRO A 389 -11.20 -4.26 12.26
C PRO A 389 -10.76 -4.02 10.80
N GLU A 390 -11.47 -4.59 9.82
CA GLU A 390 -11.18 -4.38 8.40
C GLU A 390 -11.31 -2.92 7.95
N HIS A 391 -12.22 -2.16 8.56
CA HIS A 391 -12.34 -0.72 8.30
C HIS A 391 -11.15 0.04 8.89
N SER A 392 -10.70 -0.32 10.10
CA SER A 392 -9.52 0.31 10.71
C SER A 392 -8.25 0.08 9.88
N PHE A 393 -8.15 -1.08 9.22
CA PHE A 393 -7.10 -1.37 8.24
C PHE A 393 -7.10 -0.36 7.09
N THR A 394 -8.25 -0.19 6.44
CA THR A 394 -8.34 0.73 5.30
C THR A 394 -8.02 2.16 5.71
N LEU A 395 -8.52 2.60 6.88
CA LEU A 395 -8.28 3.95 7.37
C LEU A 395 -6.80 4.22 7.69
N VAL A 396 -6.08 3.27 8.28
CA VAL A 396 -4.68 3.43 8.67
C VAL A 396 -3.72 3.19 7.49
N ASN A 397 -4.11 2.36 6.52
CA ASN A 397 -3.25 2.02 5.39
C ASN A 397 -3.28 3.03 4.24
N GLU A 398 -4.27 3.93 4.21
CA GLU A 398 -4.36 5.02 3.23
C GLU A 398 -3.96 6.33 3.91
N ASP A 399 -2.93 6.98 3.39
CA ASP A 399 -2.34 8.18 3.98
C ASP A 399 -3.36 9.33 4.14
N GLY A 400 -3.45 9.90 5.35
CA GLY A 400 -4.37 10.97 5.71
C GLY A 400 -5.84 10.57 5.87
N LEU A 401 -6.23 9.30 5.56
CA LEU A 401 -7.64 8.90 5.60
C LEU A 401 -8.15 8.73 7.03
N MET A 402 -7.30 8.29 7.96
CA MET A 402 -7.64 8.20 9.38
C MET A 402 -7.92 9.58 9.96
N GLU A 403 -7.07 10.55 9.71
CA GLU A 403 -7.21 11.93 10.16
C GLU A 403 -8.48 12.57 9.58
N TYR A 404 -8.76 12.32 8.31
CA TYR A 404 -10.00 12.75 7.66
C TYR A 404 -11.23 12.15 8.36
N PHE A 405 -11.24 10.82 8.61
CA PHE A 405 -12.33 10.15 9.33
C PHE A 405 -12.53 10.73 10.74
N VAL A 406 -11.47 10.90 11.51
CA VAL A 406 -11.52 11.45 12.88
C VAL A 406 -12.07 12.87 12.86
N SER A 407 -11.66 13.71 11.89
CA SER A 407 -12.16 15.07 11.72
C SER A 407 -13.66 15.09 11.41
N VAL A 408 -14.12 14.24 10.48
CA VAL A 408 -15.55 14.13 10.19
C VAL A 408 -16.34 13.64 11.41
N ALA A 409 -15.83 12.62 12.12
CA ALA A 409 -16.51 12.03 13.27
C ALA A 409 -16.67 12.99 14.46
N ARG A 410 -15.79 14.00 14.58
CA ARG A 410 -15.91 15.05 15.59
C ARG A 410 -17.02 16.06 15.31
N GLU A 411 -17.27 16.35 14.04
CA GLU A 411 -18.18 17.39 13.56
C GLU A 411 -19.60 16.87 13.25
N THR A 412 -19.82 15.55 13.28
CA THR A 412 -21.12 14.96 12.98
C THR A 412 -21.65 14.13 14.14
N LYS A 413 -22.99 14.07 14.24
CA LYS A 413 -23.70 13.17 15.16
C LYS A 413 -24.02 11.81 14.53
N ALA A 414 -23.62 11.60 13.28
CA ALA A 414 -23.86 10.34 12.57
C ALA A 414 -23.07 9.19 13.22
N GLU A 415 -23.64 8.00 13.17
CA GLU A 415 -22.97 6.79 13.67
C GLU A 415 -21.67 6.53 12.88
N PRO A 416 -20.56 6.15 13.55
CA PRO A 416 -19.27 5.90 12.89
C PRO A 416 -19.35 4.91 11.71
N ARG A 417 -20.22 3.92 11.79
CA ARG A 417 -20.44 2.95 10.70
C ARG A 417 -20.99 3.59 9.43
N LYS A 418 -21.84 4.61 9.56
CA LYS A 418 -22.38 5.36 8.41
C LYS A 418 -21.30 6.25 7.82
N ILE A 419 -20.52 6.95 8.67
CA ILE A 419 -19.39 7.79 8.24
C ILE A 419 -18.40 6.98 7.41
N ILE A 420 -18.02 5.79 7.88
CA ILE A 420 -17.11 4.87 7.18
C ILE A 420 -17.67 4.46 5.83
N GLY A 421 -18.98 4.17 5.75
CA GLY A 421 -19.62 3.82 4.47
C GLY A 421 -19.40 4.89 3.41
N TRP A 422 -19.55 6.17 3.76
CA TRP A 422 -19.31 7.30 2.86
C TRP A 422 -17.82 7.50 2.55
N ILE A 423 -16.96 7.38 3.55
CA ILE A 423 -15.51 7.60 3.36
C ILE A 423 -14.87 6.47 2.55
N ILE A 424 -15.11 5.20 2.89
CA ILE A 424 -14.44 4.08 2.22
C ILE A 424 -15.08 3.75 0.87
N LYS A 425 -16.42 3.76 0.77
CA LYS A 425 -17.10 3.35 -0.47
C LYS A 425 -17.21 4.47 -1.48
N ASP A 426 -17.62 5.66 -1.02
CA ASP A 426 -17.91 6.78 -1.92
C ASP A 426 -16.66 7.67 -2.12
N LEU A 427 -16.06 8.22 -1.05
CA LEU A 427 -14.95 9.15 -1.16
C LEU A 427 -13.65 8.50 -1.68
N LEU A 428 -13.20 7.42 -1.02
CA LEU A 428 -11.96 6.73 -1.41
C LEU A 428 -12.08 6.14 -2.82
N GLY A 429 -13.28 5.71 -3.22
CA GLY A 429 -13.56 5.26 -4.57
C GLY A 429 -13.31 6.35 -5.62
N LEU A 430 -13.79 7.57 -5.39
CA LEU A 430 -13.57 8.72 -6.28
C LEU A 430 -12.09 9.17 -6.27
N LEU A 431 -11.45 9.23 -5.10
CA LEU A 431 -10.03 9.56 -5.01
C LEU A 431 -9.18 8.62 -5.86
N LYS A 432 -9.41 7.31 -5.76
CA LYS A 432 -8.70 6.30 -6.56
C LYS A 432 -9.02 6.40 -8.06
N GLN A 433 -10.27 6.69 -8.42
CA GLN A 433 -10.67 6.88 -9.81
C GLN A 433 -9.96 8.06 -10.46
N HIS A 434 -9.73 9.13 -9.71
CA HIS A 434 -9.05 10.35 -10.18
C HIS A 434 -7.56 10.39 -9.85
N SER A 435 -6.98 9.32 -9.28
CA SER A 435 -5.58 9.24 -8.86
C SER A 435 -5.16 10.37 -7.92
N LEU A 436 -6.06 10.78 -7.02
CA LEU A 436 -5.83 11.82 -6.02
C LEU A 436 -5.52 11.21 -4.65
N ASN A 437 -4.66 11.88 -3.89
CA ASN A 437 -4.43 11.59 -2.48
C ASN A 437 -5.49 12.26 -1.60
N VAL A 438 -5.64 11.80 -0.35
CA VAL A 438 -6.60 12.39 0.61
C VAL A 438 -6.32 13.88 0.87
N SER A 439 -5.05 14.29 0.87
CA SER A 439 -4.64 15.71 0.99
C SER A 439 -5.11 16.61 -0.17
N GLN A 440 -5.41 16.02 -1.32
CA GLN A 440 -5.91 16.69 -2.52
C GLN A 440 -7.43 16.57 -2.67
N CYS A 441 -8.10 16.04 -1.64
CA CYS A 441 -9.54 15.82 -1.67
C CYS A 441 -10.31 17.14 -1.81
N PRO A 442 -11.18 17.30 -2.83
CA PRO A 442 -11.98 18.51 -3.00
C PRO A 442 -13.03 18.71 -1.88
N ILE A 443 -13.45 17.62 -1.23
CA ILE A 443 -14.43 17.66 -0.15
C ILE A 443 -13.70 17.76 1.18
N SER A 444 -13.88 18.86 1.89
CA SER A 444 -13.32 19.03 3.23
C SER A 444 -14.04 18.13 4.25
N PRO A 445 -13.39 17.75 5.38
CA PRO A 445 -14.05 17.05 6.47
C PRO A 445 -15.30 17.75 6.98
N MET A 446 -15.28 19.08 7.03
CA MET A 446 -16.44 19.92 7.45
C MET A 446 -17.61 19.78 6.49
N SER A 447 -17.37 19.84 5.17
CA SER A 447 -18.42 19.69 4.16
C SER A 447 -19.03 18.28 4.17
N MET A 448 -18.20 17.26 4.42
CA MET A 448 -18.67 15.89 4.60
C MET A 448 -19.53 15.75 5.85
N ALA A 449 -19.10 16.32 6.97
CA ALA A 449 -19.86 16.30 8.22
C ALA A 449 -21.21 17.02 8.08
N GLU A 450 -21.24 18.17 7.42
CA GLU A 450 -22.48 18.92 7.13
C GLU A 450 -23.46 18.07 6.31
N LEU A 451 -22.98 17.40 5.24
CA LEU A 451 -23.80 16.49 4.43
C LEU A 451 -24.39 15.36 5.28
N LEU A 452 -23.58 14.73 6.12
CA LEU A 452 -24.02 13.67 7.01
C LEU A 452 -25.04 14.15 8.06
N ASN A 453 -24.85 15.35 8.60
CA ASN A 453 -25.80 15.97 9.53
C ASN A 453 -27.14 16.27 8.86
N LEU A 454 -27.16 16.72 7.60
CA LEU A 454 -28.38 16.90 6.82
C LEU A 454 -29.12 15.59 6.58
N LEU A 455 -28.37 14.51 6.32
CA LEU A 455 -28.91 13.16 6.12
C LEU A 455 -29.51 12.61 7.44
N GLU A 456 -28.79 12.71 8.56
CA GLU A 456 -29.26 12.26 9.88
C GLU A 456 -30.49 13.06 10.37
N ALA A 457 -30.49 14.37 10.13
CA ALA A 457 -31.67 15.21 10.40
C ALA A 457 -32.86 14.91 9.47
N GLY A 458 -32.66 14.04 8.48
CA GLY A 458 -33.66 13.69 7.46
C GLY A 458 -34.10 14.89 6.63
N LYS A 459 -33.24 15.89 6.48
CA LYS A 459 -33.50 17.05 5.58
C LYS A 459 -33.29 16.68 4.12
N VAL A 460 -32.53 15.64 3.84
CA VAL A 460 -32.27 15.09 2.51
C VAL A 460 -32.46 13.57 2.51
N SER A 461 -32.85 12.99 1.37
CA SER A 461 -32.87 11.54 1.18
C SER A 461 -31.46 11.00 0.88
N SER A 462 -31.24 9.69 1.02
CA SER A 462 -29.96 9.06 0.67
C SER A 462 -29.57 9.26 -0.79
N SER A 463 -30.55 9.29 -1.72
CA SER A 463 -30.30 9.58 -3.14
C SER A 463 -29.95 11.04 -3.39
N ALA A 464 -30.64 11.97 -2.72
CA ALA A 464 -30.30 13.39 -2.76
C ALA A 464 -28.91 13.67 -2.16
N ALA A 465 -28.59 13.03 -1.04
CA ALA A 465 -27.26 13.15 -0.43
C ALA A 465 -26.13 12.72 -1.38
N LYS A 466 -26.34 11.68 -2.20
CA LYS A 466 -25.36 11.29 -3.22
C LYS A 466 -25.21 12.33 -4.33
N GLN A 467 -26.29 13.00 -4.73
CA GLN A 467 -26.21 14.10 -5.69
C GLN A 467 -25.46 15.30 -5.10
N VAL A 468 -25.75 15.67 -3.84
CA VAL A 468 -25.00 16.72 -3.14
C VAL A 468 -23.51 16.37 -3.02
N PHE A 469 -23.19 15.12 -2.72
CA PHE A 469 -21.81 14.65 -2.65
C PHE A 469 -21.08 14.79 -4.00
N GLN A 470 -21.73 14.46 -5.11
CA GLN A 470 -21.18 14.65 -6.46
C GLN A 470 -20.94 16.13 -6.79
N GLU A 471 -21.84 17.03 -6.36
CA GLU A 471 -21.63 18.48 -6.56
C GLU A 471 -20.50 19.02 -5.67
N LEU A 472 -20.39 18.57 -4.42
CA LEU A 472 -19.25 18.88 -3.56
C LEU A 472 -17.92 18.44 -4.17
N TRP A 473 -17.91 17.27 -4.82
CA TRP A 473 -16.72 16.76 -5.53
C TRP A 473 -16.28 17.66 -6.68
N LYS A 474 -17.21 18.30 -7.39
CA LYS A 474 -16.90 19.24 -8.49
C LYS A 474 -16.25 20.55 -8.02
N GLY A 475 -16.15 20.79 -6.71
CA GLY A 475 -15.42 21.91 -6.14
C GLY A 475 -16.11 23.26 -6.30
N ALA A 476 -17.44 23.32 -6.31
CA ALA A 476 -18.22 24.55 -6.53
C ALA A 476 -18.11 25.59 -5.40
N GLY A 477 -17.27 25.37 -4.37
CA GLY A 477 -17.10 26.31 -3.22
C GLY A 477 -18.35 26.51 -2.36
N SER A 478 -19.44 25.79 -2.65
CA SER A 478 -20.72 25.90 -1.94
C SER A 478 -20.79 24.90 -0.80
N SER A 479 -21.45 25.27 0.32
CA SER A 479 -21.70 24.34 1.42
C SER A 479 -22.76 23.28 1.02
N ALA A 480 -22.80 22.16 1.74
CA ALA A 480 -23.79 21.09 1.47
C ALA A 480 -25.23 21.66 1.56
N SER A 481 -25.51 22.54 2.53
CA SER A 481 -26.81 23.20 2.67
C SER A 481 -27.16 24.09 1.49
N GLN A 482 -26.19 24.84 0.96
CA GLN A 482 -26.40 25.69 -0.23
C GLN A 482 -26.70 24.86 -1.47
N ILE A 483 -26.00 23.74 -1.66
CA ILE A 483 -26.26 22.82 -2.78
C ILE A 483 -27.66 22.22 -2.67
N VAL A 484 -28.09 21.81 -1.47
CA VAL A 484 -29.45 21.30 -1.23
C VAL A 484 -30.51 22.32 -1.62
N GLN A 485 -30.32 23.60 -1.26
CA GLN A 485 -31.22 24.67 -1.63
C GLN A 485 -31.23 24.95 -3.14
N LYS A 486 -30.04 25.08 -3.74
CA LYS A 486 -29.87 25.37 -5.18
C LYS A 486 -30.50 24.30 -6.08
N LEU A 487 -30.38 23.04 -5.69
CA LEU A 487 -30.92 21.91 -6.46
C LEU A 487 -32.33 21.46 -6.01
N ASP A 488 -32.91 22.18 -5.06
CA ASP A 488 -34.19 21.86 -4.45
C ASP A 488 -34.32 20.38 -4.00
N LEU A 489 -33.26 19.86 -3.33
CA LEU A 489 -33.16 18.47 -2.88
C LEU A 489 -33.67 18.25 -1.44
N GLY A 490 -34.27 19.27 -0.84
CA GLY A 490 -34.88 19.19 0.49
C GLY A 490 -36.00 18.16 0.56
N LEU A 491 -36.09 17.39 1.64
CA LEU A 491 -37.14 16.40 1.84
C LEU A 491 -38.42 17.13 2.33
N LEU A 492 -39.48 17.06 1.54
CA LEU A 492 -40.79 17.53 1.95
C LEU A 492 -41.36 16.57 3.00
N ARG A 493 -41.74 17.11 4.18
CA ARG A 493 -42.35 16.33 5.28
C ARG A 493 -43.74 16.79 5.65
N ASP A 494 -44.17 17.94 5.12
CA ASP A 494 -45.49 18.44 5.38
C ASP A 494 -46.54 17.55 4.72
N ARG A 495 -47.41 16.97 5.56
CA ARG A 495 -48.43 16.02 5.14
C ARG A 495 -49.44 16.68 4.21
N SER A 496 -49.82 17.93 4.47
CA SER A 496 -50.83 18.64 3.66
C SER A 496 -50.31 18.91 2.25
N THR A 497 -49.04 19.34 2.13
CA THR A 497 -48.36 19.56 0.85
C THR A 497 -48.20 18.24 0.07
N LEU A 498 -47.85 17.15 0.76
CA LEU A 498 -47.71 15.82 0.15
C LEU A 498 -49.06 15.29 -0.34
N GLU A 499 -50.14 15.44 0.45
CA GLU A 499 -51.50 15.06 0.03
C GLU A 499 -51.96 15.86 -1.17
N GLN A 500 -51.70 17.18 -1.21
CA GLN A 500 -52.01 18.04 -2.33
C GLN A 500 -51.28 17.62 -3.61
N ILE A 501 -49.99 17.35 -3.53
CA ILE A 501 -49.21 16.85 -4.66
C ILE A 501 -49.75 15.51 -5.14
N CYS A 502 -50.07 14.58 -4.22
CA CYS A 502 -50.65 13.29 -4.57
C CYS A 502 -52.00 13.43 -5.29
N ARG A 503 -52.86 14.33 -4.82
CA ARG A 503 -54.15 14.61 -5.47
C ARG A 503 -53.96 15.16 -6.89
N THR A 504 -53.07 16.17 -7.05
CA THR A 504 -52.77 16.74 -8.36
C THR A 504 -52.27 15.69 -9.35
N VAL A 505 -51.41 14.76 -8.91
CA VAL A 505 -50.93 13.67 -9.76
C VAL A 505 -52.03 12.67 -10.11
N ILE A 506 -52.85 12.29 -9.15
CA ILE A 506 -54.01 11.40 -9.37
C ILE A 506 -54.98 12.03 -10.37
N ASP A 507 -55.25 13.31 -10.24
CA ASP A 507 -56.18 14.04 -11.10
C ASP A 507 -55.64 14.21 -12.53
N SER A 508 -54.31 14.33 -12.69
CA SER A 508 -53.67 14.47 -14.01
C SER A 508 -53.45 13.16 -14.76
N HIS A 509 -53.62 11.99 -14.09
CA HIS A 509 -53.33 10.66 -14.65
C HIS A 509 -54.51 9.68 -14.41
N GLN A 510 -55.70 10.09 -14.76
CA GLN A 510 -56.96 9.37 -14.47
C GLN A 510 -57.00 7.97 -15.13
N GLU A 511 -56.46 7.81 -16.34
CA GLU A 511 -56.48 6.53 -17.06
C GLU A 511 -55.60 5.50 -16.36
N GLU A 512 -54.38 5.87 -15.91
CA GLU A 512 -53.46 5.00 -15.19
C GLU A 512 -54.04 4.64 -13.81
N VAL A 513 -54.70 5.59 -13.14
CA VAL A 513 -55.37 5.36 -11.86
C VAL A 513 -56.53 4.37 -12.01
N ARG A 514 -57.29 4.45 -13.10
CA ARG A 514 -58.36 3.51 -13.41
C ARG A 514 -57.81 2.11 -13.67
N ALA A 515 -56.78 1.99 -14.49
CA ALA A 515 -56.08 0.73 -14.76
C ALA A 515 -55.55 0.06 -13.48
N VAL A 516 -54.99 0.83 -12.54
CA VAL A 516 -54.49 0.30 -11.25
C VAL A 516 -55.63 -0.14 -10.34
N ARG A 517 -56.80 0.56 -10.35
CA ARG A 517 -57.96 0.17 -9.56
C ARG A 517 -58.62 -1.09 -10.10
N GLU A 518 -58.72 -1.23 -11.43
CA GLU A 518 -59.32 -2.38 -12.11
C GLU A 518 -58.45 -3.64 -12.04
N ALA A 519 -57.14 -3.49 -12.04
CA ALA A 519 -56.17 -4.59 -11.92
C ALA A 519 -56.00 -5.16 -10.51
N GLY A 520 -56.75 -4.64 -9.50
CA GLY A 520 -56.73 -5.18 -8.13
C GLY A 520 -55.35 -5.32 -7.51
N CYS A 521 -54.68 -4.23 -7.22
CA CYS A 521 -53.38 -4.17 -6.46
C CYS A 521 -52.18 -5.01 -6.96
N VAL A 522 -52.24 -5.61 -8.15
CA VAL A 522 -51.13 -6.34 -8.75
C VAL A 522 -50.53 -5.52 -9.89
N ILE A 523 -49.60 -4.61 -9.56
CA ILE A 523 -48.80 -3.92 -10.57
C ILE A 523 -47.69 -4.88 -11.02
N PRO A 524 -47.66 -5.31 -12.31
CA PRO A 524 -46.56 -6.13 -12.81
C PRO A 524 -45.21 -5.46 -12.64
N SER A 525 -44.18 -6.23 -12.26
CA SER A 525 -42.83 -5.78 -11.94
C SER A 525 -42.16 -4.76 -12.89
N PRO A 526 -42.42 -4.77 -14.23
CA PRO A 526 -41.87 -3.78 -15.16
C PRO A 526 -42.49 -2.38 -15.01
N PHE A 527 -43.74 -2.29 -14.58
CA PHE A 527 -44.44 -1.02 -14.43
C PHE A 527 -44.12 -0.29 -13.13
N ARG A 528 -43.63 -1.01 -12.09
CA ARG A 528 -43.27 -0.38 -10.82
C ARG A 528 -42.13 0.62 -10.93
N SER A 529 -41.21 0.44 -11.87
CA SER A 529 -40.04 1.30 -12.02
C SER A 529 -40.19 2.38 -13.09
N GLY A 530 -40.89 2.09 -14.19
CA GLY A 530 -40.97 2.96 -15.36
C GLY A 530 -41.95 4.11 -15.19
N VAL A 531 -43.18 3.84 -14.76
CA VAL A 531 -44.22 4.86 -14.62
C VAL A 531 -43.93 5.84 -13.48
N ILE A 532 -43.37 5.33 -12.35
CA ILE A 532 -42.99 6.18 -11.22
C ILE A 532 -41.79 7.07 -11.58
N VAL A 533 -40.82 6.57 -12.34
CA VAL A 533 -39.62 7.36 -12.72
C VAL A 533 -39.94 8.37 -13.82
N THR A 534 -40.81 8.05 -14.78
CA THR A 534 -41.16 8.95 -15.90
C THR A 534 -42.11 10.07 -15.47
N LEU A 535 -43.08 9.79 -14.57
CA LEU A 535 -44.01 10.76 -14.03
C LEU A 535 -43.46 11.67 -12.94
N PHE A 536 -42.37 11.24 -12.27
CA PHE A 536 -41.79 11.91 -11.10
C PHE A 536 -40.36 12.39 -11.27
N SER A 537 -39.82 12.48 -12.46
CA SER A 537 -38.49 13.05 -12.73
C SER A 537 -38.30 14.46 -12.13
N PRO A 538 -39.32 15.34 -12.00
CA PRO A 538 -39.24 16.54 -11.17
C PRO A 538 -39.58 16.33 -9.69
N LEU A 539 -40.12 15.17 -9.29
CA LEU A 539 -40.77 14.92 -7.99
C LEU A 539 -40.22 13.71 -7.24
N LEU A 540 -38.94 13.39 -7.38
CA LEU A 540 -38.24 12.32 -6.63
C LEU A 540 -38.40 12.42 -5.09
N LYS A 541 -39.05 13.48 -4.60
CA LYS A 541 -39.41 13.75 -3.21
C LYS A 541 -40.56 12.86 -2.67
N VAL A 542 -41.36 12.22 -3.55
CA VAL A 542 -42.66 11.59 -3.17
C VAL A 542 -42.56 10.06 -3.00
N VAL A 543 -41.59 9.40 -3.57
CA VAL A 543 -41.52 7.92 -3.61
C VAL A 543 -41.38 7.26 -2.23
N SER A 544 -40.78 7.92 -1.24
CA SER A 544 -40.66 7.37 0.13
C SER A 544 -41.99 7.36 0.89
N VAL A 545 -42.94 8.21 0.51
CA VAL A 545 -44.25 8.34 1.18
C VAL A 545 -45.27 7.40 0.58
N TYR A 546 -45.23 7.15 -0.74
CA TYR A 546 -46.20 6.28 -1.44
C TYR A 546 -46.10 4.82 -0.95
N THR A 547 -44.91 4.31 -0.64
CA THR A 547 -44.75 2.96 -0.07
C THR A 547 -45.34 2.84 1.34
N LYS A 548 -45.36 3.91 2.13
CA LYS A 548 -45.96 3.93 3.47
C LYS A 548 -47.49 4.11 3.41
N ILE A 549 -48.00 4.89 2.48
CA ILE A 549 -49.47 5.09 2.30
C ILE A 549 -50.12 3.81 1.77
N LEU A 550 -49.50 3.11 0.82
CA LEU A 550 -49.98 1.81 0.32
C LEU A 550 -49.92 0.69 1.37
N CYS A 551 -49.01 0.76 2.35
CA CYS A 551 -48.96 -0.18 3.48
C CYS A 551 -50.04 0.13 4.53
N SER A 552 -50.46 1.40 4.71
CA SER A 552 -51.51 1.76 5.68
C SER A 552 -52.93 1.47 5.17
N CYS A 553 -53.15 1.38 3.86
CA CYS A 553 -54.42 0.96 3.26
C CYS A 553 -54.64 -0.56 3.27
N ARG A 554 -53.72 -1.37 3.78
CA ARG A 554 -53.89 -2.81 4.02
C ARG A 554 -54.47 -3.15 5.40
N GLY A 555 -54.80 -2.16 6.20
CA GLY A 555 -55.32 -2.31 7.57
C GLY A 555 -56.77 -1.84 7.77
N GLN A 556 -57.56 -1.70 6.69
CA GLN A 556 -59.03 -1.52 6.78
C GLN A 556 -59.73 -2.50 5.87
#